data_8ae550ca9fc3bd9b1569057319291d4b
#
_entry.id   8ae550ca9fc3bd9b1569057319291d4b
#
_cell.length_a   1.000
_cell.length_b   1.000
_cell.length_c   1.000
_cell.angle_alpha   90.00
_cell.angle_beta   90.00
_cell.angle_gamma   90.00
#
_symmetry.space_group_name_H-M   'P 1'
#
loop_
_entity.id
_entity.type
_entity.pdbx_description
1 polymer ?
#
loop_
_entity_poly.entity_id
_entity_poly.type
_entity_poly.pdbx_seq_one_letter_code
_entity_poly.pdbx_strand_id
1 'polypeptide(L)'
;MVPSLVTGLRTNLYEWITEVLKRQNGTFRFKGPWFSNLNCIVTSDPRNLEHLLKTKFPLYPKGGYFRNTVRELLGDGIFNADDDTWQKQRKTASIEFHSTKFRQLTTESLFELVHYRLLPVLEASVKKSVAIDLQDILLRLTFDNVCMIAFGVDPGCLQLGLPEIPFAKAFEDATEATVFRFVTPTCLWKAMKFLNLGMERKLNKSIKGVDEFAESVIRTRKKELSLQCEDSKQRLDLLTVFMRLKDENGQAYSDKFLRDICVNFILAGRDTSSVALSWFFWLLEQNPQVEENILAEICKVVSQRKDIEREEFDNSLRFRPEEIKKMDYLHAALSEALRLYPSVPVDHKEVVEDDTFPDGTVLKKGTKVIYAIYAMGRMEGIWGKDCKEFKPERWLRDGRFMSESAYKFTAFNGGPRLCLGKDFAYYQMKYAAASIVYRYHVKVVENHPVEPKLALTMYMKHGLKVNLYQRDAAQIQKHLEDGLK
;
A
#
# COMPACT_ATOMS: atom_id res chain seq x y z
N MET A 1 12.72 2.69 -29.09
CA MET A 1 12.23 2.58 -27.69
C MET A 1 12.58 3.78 -26.80
N VAL A 2 13.79 4.36 -26.86
CA VAL A 2 14.14 5.51 -26.00
C VAL A 2 13.24 6.75 -26.23
N PRO A 3 12.94 7.21 -27.47
CA PRO A 3 12.02 8.32 -27.66
C PRO A 3 10.61 8.05 -27.11
N SER A 4 10.09 6.84 -27.29
CA SER A 4 8.77 6.47 -26.77
C SER A 4 8.75 6.35 -25.24
N LEU A 5 9.86 5.98 -24.58
CA LEU A 5 9.98 6.04 -23.12
C LEU A 5 9.90 7.48 -22.61
N VAL A 6 10.58 8.43 -23.29
CA VAL A 6 10.50 9.86 -22.92
C VAL A 6 9.05 10.36 -23.00
N THR A 7 8.31 9.95 -24.03
CA THR A 7 6.88 10.24 -24.12
C THR A 7 6.10 9.61 -22.96
N GLY A 8 6.35 8.33 -22.66
CA GLY A 8 5.73 7.62 -21.52
C GLY A 8 6.01 8.29 -20.17
N LEU A 9 7.24 8.76 -19.93
CA LEU A 9 7.61 9.50 -18.72
C LEU A 9 6.91 10.85 -18.59
N ARG A 10 6.58 11.49 -19.72
CA ARG A 10 5.85 12.78 -19.75
C ARG A 10 4.35 12.64 -19.59
N THR A 11 3.78 11.50 -19.98
CA THR A 11 2.35 11.21 -19.94
C THR A 11 2.02 10.27 -18.78
N ASN A 12 2.10 8.97 -19.04
CA ASN A 12 1.88 7.91 -18.04
C ASN A 12 2.78 6.71 -18.35
N LEU A 13 3.83 6.53 -17.56
CA LEU A 13 4.80 5.45 -17.74
C LEU A 13 4.15 4.07 -17.66
N TYR A 14 3.17 3.89 -16.78
CA TYR A 14 2.52 2.60 -16.55
C TYR A 14 1.65 2.19 -17.74
N GLU A 15 0.94 3.14 -18.36
CA GLU A 15 0.20 2.89 -19.60
C GLU A 15 1.13 2.59 -20.76
N TRP A 16 2.25 3.32 -20.88
CA TRP A 16 3.26 3.02 -21.90
C TRP A 16 3.81 1.60 -21.78
N ILE A 17 4.16 1.15 -20.56
CA ILE A 17 4.61 -0.22 -20.31
C ILE A 17 3.52 -1.22 -20.71
N THR A 18 2.26 -0.93 -20.35
CA THR A 18 1.11 -1.79 -20.67
C THR A 18 0.94 -1.98 -22.18
N GLU A 19 1.00 -0.89 -22.94
CA GLU A 19 0.87 -0.96 -24.41
C GLU A 19 2.04 -1.68 -25.09
N VAL A 20 3.27 -1.52 -24.58
CA VAL A 20 4.42 -2.28 -25.08
C VAL A 20 4.26 -3.78 -24.77
N LEU A 21 3.85 -4.15 -23.55
CA LEU A 21 3.63 -5.55 -23.17
C LEU A 21 2.54 -6.21 -24.01
N LYS A 22 1.44 -5.51 -24.30
CA LYS A 22 0.38 -6.02 -25.19
C LYS A 22 0.92 -6.35 -26.58
N ARG A 23 1.72 -5.45 -27.17
CA ARG A 23 2.31 -5.64 -28.52
C ARG A 23 3.38 -6.74 -28.55
N GLN A 24 3.97 -7.09 -27.41
CA GLN A 24 5.05 -8.05 -27.28
C GLN A 24 4.63 -9.34 -26.56
N ASN A 25 3.32 -9.66 -26.57
CA ASN A 25 2.75 -10.87 -25.98
C ASN A 25 3.16 -11.10 -24.50
N GLY A 26 3.24 -10.04 -23.71
CA GLY A 26 3.40 -10.11 -22.26
C GLY A 26 4.84 -10.00 -21.73
N THR A 27 5.87 -10.07 -22.59
CA THR A 27 7.27 -9.91 -22.16
C THR A 27 8.08 -9.17 -23.21
N PHE A 28 8.90 -8.20 -22.78
CA PHE A 28 9.84 -7.53 -23.68
C PHE A 28 11.17 -7.21 -23.02
N ARG A 29 12.20 -7.09 -23.85
CA ARG A 29 13.52 -6.61 -23.44
C ARG A 29 13.62 -5.10 -23.68
N PHE A 30 13.79 -4.33 -22.61
CA PHE A 30 14.15 -2.93 -22.71
C PHE A 30 15.67 -2.78 -22.78
N LYS A 31 16.16 -2.10 -23.83
CA LYS A 31 17.56 -1.70 -23.97
C LYS A 31 17.65 -0.19 -23.82
N GLY A 32 18.19 0.27 -22.73
CA GLY A 32 18.56 1.67 -22.53
C GLY A 32 19.81 2.06 -23.35
N PRO A 33 20.21 3.34 -23.34
CA PRO A 33 21.48 3.78 -23.90
C PRO A 33 22.64 2.98 -23.33
N TRP A 34 23.70 2.77 -24.11
CA TRP A 34 24.78 1.82 -23.81
C TRP A 34 25.40 1.98 -22.40
N PHE A 35 25.58 3.21 -21.93
CA PHE A 35 26.19 3.50 -20.63
C PHE A 35 25.16 3.76 -19.49
N SER A 36 23.87 3.59 -19.76
CA SER A 36 22.82 4.03 -18.81
C SER A 36 22.54 3.01 -17.69
N ASN A 37 22.92 1.76 -17.84
CA ASN A 37 22.50 0.63 -16.98
C ASN A 37 20.98 0.48 -16.84
N LEU A 38 20.21 0.88 -17.85
CA LEU A 38 18.75 0.76 -17.87
C LEU A 38 18.23 -0.50 -18.59
N ASN A 39 19.12 -1.44 -18.92
CA ASN A 39 18.72 -2.71 -19.56
C ASN A 39 17.94 -3.58 -18.58
N CYS A 40 16.77 -4.08 -18.99
CA CYS A 40 15.96 -5.00 -18.20
C CYS A 40 15.03 -5.84 -19.08
N ILE A 41 14.52 -6.92 -18.53
CA ILE A 41 13.36 -7.67 -19.03
C ILE A 41 12.13 -7.16 -18.27
N VAL A 42 11.07 -6.85 -18.98
CA VAL A 42 9.78 -6.48 -18.39
C VAL A 42 8.76 -7.54 -18.75
N THR A 43 8.08 -8.11 -17.75
CA THR A 43 7.08 -9.15 -17.95
C THR A 43 5.77 -8.89 -17.23
N SER A 44 4.67 -9.38 -17.79
CA SER A 44 3.33 -9.43 -17.20
C SER A 44 2.72 -10.83 -17.28
N ASP A 45 3.50 -11.84 -17.68
CA ASP A 45 3.02 -13.23 -17.82
C ASP A 45 2.95 -13.91 -16.45
N PRO A 46 1.76 -14.38 -16.00
CA PRO A 46 1.60 -15.06 -14.71
C PRO A 46 2.50 -16.29 -14.55
N ARG A 47 2.84 -17.00 -15.63
CA ARG A 47 3.75 -18.17 -15.61
C ARG A 47 5.18 -17.76 -15.27
N ASN A 48 5.63 -16.63 -15.83
CA ASN A 48 6.94 -16.07 -15.52
C ASN A 48 6.98 -15.59 -14.06
N LEU A 49 5.87 -15.02 -13.56
CA LEU A 49 5.78 -14.60 -12.17
C LEU A 49 5.81 -15.79 -11.20
N GLU A 50 5.10 -16.87 -11.48
CA GLU A 50 5.19 -18.09 -10.66
C GLU A 50 6.60 -18.66 -10.68
N HIS A 51 7.26 -18.65 -11.84
CA HIS A 51 8.63 -19.09 -12.00
C HIS A 51 9.60 -18.30 -11.11
N LEU A 52 9.59 -16.98 -11.21
CA LEU A 52 10.54 -16.11 -10.47
C LEU A 52 10.19 -15.89 -8.99
N LEU A 53 8.91 -15.98 -8.61
CA LEU A 53 8.49 -15.73 -7.23
C LEU A 53 8.36 -17.01 -6.38
N LYS A 54 8.26 -18.19 -7.01
CA LYS A 54 8.06 -19.47 -6.32
C LYS A 54 9.04 -20.54 -6.78
N THR A 55 8.94 -20.96 -8.04
CA THR A 55 9.63 -22.17 -8.54
C THR A 55 11.14 -22.03 -8.48
N LYS A 56 11.65 -20.88 -8.88
CA LYS A 56 13.09 -20.56 -8.93
C LYS A 56 13.44 -19.37 -8.03
N PHE A 57 12.68 -19.17 -6.96
CA PHE A 57 12.81 -18.01 -6.05
C PHE A 57 14.26 -17.69 -5.65
N PRO A 58 15.14 -18.66 -5.30
CA PRO A 58 16.53 -18.36 -4.92
C PRO A 58 17.36 -17.71 -6.04
N LEU A 59 17.00 -17.94 -7.32
CA LEU A 59 17.70 -17.34 -8.45
C LEU A 59 17.31 -15.87 -8.70
N TYR A 60 16.31 -15.36 -7.99
CA TYR A 60 15.73 -14.04 -8.21
C TYR A 60 15.65 -13.20 -6.93
N PRO A 61 16.79 -12.83 -6.30
CA PRO A 61 16.83 -11.87 -5.20
C PRO A 61 16.42 -10.46 -5.66
N LYS A 62 16.37 -9.50 -4.74
CA LYS A 62 16.27 -8.06 -5.09
C LYS A 62 17.51 -7.60 -5.86
N GLY A 63 18.65 -8.11 -5.49
CA GLY A 63 19.92 -7.92 -6.18
C GLY A 63 20.60 -6.57 -5.92
N GLY A 64 21.85 -6.48 -6.40
CA GLY A 64 22.72 -5.35 -6.11
C GLY A 64 22.24 -4.03 -6.68
N TYR A 65 21.64 -4.04 -7.87
CA TYR A 65 21.12 -2.82 -8.48
C TYR A 65 19.99 -2.20 -7.68
N PHE A 66 18.99 -2.98 -7.30
CA PHE A 66 17.87 -2.52 -6.48
C PHE A 66 18.35 -2.03 -5.13
N ARG A 67 19.14 -2.85 -4.43
CA ARG A 67 19.67 -2.54 -3.10
C ARG A 67 20.40 -1.21 -3.07
N ASN A 68 21.27 -0.94 -4.05
CA ASN A 68 22.00 0.31 -4.14
C ASN A 68 21.11 1.51 -4.47
N THR A 69 20.06 1.31 -5.25
CA THR A 69 19.14 2.38 -5.67
C THR A 69 18.29 2.90 -4.52
N VAL A 70 17.80 2.00 -3.65
CA VAL A 70 16.89 2.37 -2.56
C VAL A 70 17.57 2.49 -1.19
N ARG A 71 18.89 2.32 -1.11
CA ARG A 71 19.66 2.16 0.14
C ARG A 71 19.48 3.29 1.14
N GLU A 72 19.47 4.54 0.67
CA GLU A 72 19.35 5.69 1.57
C GLU A 72 18.00 5.74 2.26
N LEU A 73 16.94 5.35 1.57
CA LEU A 73 15.60 5.35 2.16
C LEU A 73 15.35 4.07 2.98
N LEU A 74 15.53 2.90 2.37
CA LEU A 74 15.10 1.61 2.95
C LEU A 74 16.20 0.90 3.74
N GLY A 75 17.44 1.37 3.65
CA GLY A 75 18.58 0.75 4.35
C GLY A 75 18.73 -0.74 4.06
N ASP A 76 18.94 -1.53 5.09
CA ASP A 76 18.96 -3.00 5.05
C ASP A 76 17.67 -3.61 5.61
N GLY A 77 16.54 -2.88 5.51
CA GLY A 77 15.22 -3.35 5.94
C GLY A 77 14.60 -4.39 5.01
N ILE A 78 13.46 -4.96 5.42
CA ILE A 78 12.82 -6.15 4.82
C ILE A 78 12.55 -6.05 3.31
N PHE A 79 12.31 -4.85 2.77
CA PHE A 79 12.09 -4.65 1.34
C PHE A 79 13.40 -4.68 0.53
N ASN A 80 14.51 -4.30 1.14
CA ASN A 80 15.82 -4.20 0.49
C ASN A 80 16.75 -5.37 0.80
N ALA A 81 16.52 -6.09 1.89
CA ALA A 81 17.30 -7.25 2.30
C ALA A 81 17.07 -8.47 1.41
N ASP A 82 18.12 -9.28 1.22
CA ASP A 82 18.09 -10.60 0.62
C ASP A 82 18.60 -11.64 1.65
N ASP A 83 18.53 -12.91 1.27
CA ASP A 83 19.10 -14.07 1.97
C ASP A 83 18.73 -14.13 3.47
N ASP A 84 19.68 -14.47 4.33
CA ASP A 84 19.50 -14.68 5.77
C ASP A 84 18.97 -13.42 6.48
N THR A 85 19.44 -12.24 6.08
CA THR A 85 18.99 -10.96 6.67
C THR A 85 17.49 -10.77 6.44
N TRP A 86 17.04 -11.02 5.20
CA TRP A 86 15.61 -10.96 4.88
C TRP A 86 14.82 -12.05 5.60
N GLN A 87 15.33 -13.30 5.65
CA GLN A 87 14.64 -14.41 6.30
C GLN A 87 14.43 -14.16 7.79
N LYS A 88 15.45 -13.65 8.50
CA LYS A 88 15.37 -13.32 9.93
C LYS A 88 14.32 -12.22 10.20
N GLN A 89 14.39 -11.11 9.47
CA GLN A 89 13.42 -10.03 9.60
C GLN A 89 11.99 -10.51 9.29
N ARG A 90 11.83 -11.29 8.20
CA ARG A 90 10.55 -11.83 7.80
C ARG A 90 9.96 -12.77 8.85
N LYS A 91 10.76 -13.70 9.39
CA LYS A 91 10.33 -14.64 10.43
C LYS A 91 9.85 -13.90 11.69
N THR A 92 10.64 -12.93 12.14
CA THR A 92 10.29 -12.11 13.31
C THR A 92 8.97 -11.36 13.09
N ALA A 93 8.86 -10.63 11.99
CA ALA A 93 7.65 -9.89 11.69
C ALA A 93 6.42 -10.82 11.53
N SER A 94 6.58 -11.98 10.89
CA SER A 94 5.49 -12.94 10.70
C SER A 94 4.88 -13.42 12.02
N ILE A 95 5.69 -13.67 13.04
CA ILE A 95 5.21 -14.08 14.36
C ILE A 95 4.29 -13.01 14.95
N GLU A 96 4.70 -11.74 14.89
CA GLU A 96 3.92 -10.63 15.43
C GLU A 96 2.61 -10.39 14.65
N PHE A 97 2.65 -10.35 13.32
CA PHE A 97 1.46 -10.15 12.48
C PHE A 97 0.38 -11.23 12.67
N HIS A 98 0.78 -12.47 13.06
CA HIS A 98 -0.16 -13.56 13.33
C HIS A 98 -0.59 -13.64 14.80
N SER A 99 -0.04 -12.82 15.69
CA SER A 99 -0.39 -12.84 17.11
C SER A 99 -1.82 -12.34 17.36
N THR A 100 -2.49 -12.91 18.36
CA THR A 100 -3.81 -12.44 18.80
C THR A 100 -3.75 -11.00 19.29
N LYS A 101 -2.64 -10.63 19.93
CA LYS A 101 -2.40 -9.29 20.45
C LYS A 101 -2.31 -8.24 19.34
N PHE A 102 -1.59 -8.54 18.26
CA PHE A 102 -1.53 -7.63 17.09
C PHE A 102 -2.92 -7.39 16.50
N ARG A 103 -3.74 -8.45 16.39
CA ARG A 103 -5.12 -8.31 15.88
C ARG A 103 -5.99 -7.45 16.80
N GLN A 104 -5.86 -7.63 18.12
CA GLN A 104 -6.57 -6.83 19.10
C GLN A 104 -6.16 -5.35 19.02
N LEU A 105 -4.85 -5.07 19.03
CA LEU A 105 -4.31 -3.71 18.89
C LEU A 105 -4.77 -3.05 17.59
N THR A 106 -4.79 -3.80 16.49
CA THR A 106 -5.30 -3.31 15.20
C THR A 106 -6.77 -2.89 15.30
N THR A 107 -7.60 -3.72 15.94
CA THR A 107 -9.02 -3.44 16.09
C THR A 107 -9.25 -2.20 16.95
N GLU A 108 -8.57 -2.11 18.10
CA GLU A 108 -8.67 -0.98 19.03
C GLU A 108 -8.18 0.33 18.40
N SER A 109 -7.01 0.30 17.76
CA SER A 109 -6.42 1.47 17.10
C SER A 109 -7.29 1.99 15.95
N LEU A 110 -7.79 1.09 15.08
CA LEU A 110 -8.67 1.50 13.98
C LEU A 110 -10.00 2.04 14.48
N PHE A 111 -10.55 1.44 15.52
CA PHE A 111 -11.77 1.94 16.14
C PHE A 111 -11.56 3.38 16.63
N GLU A 112 -10.49 3.62 17.40
CA GLU A 112 -10.15 4.96 17.90
C GLU A 112 -9.96 5.95 16.75
N LEU A 113 -9.10 5.62 15.79
CA LEU A 113 -8.75 6.50 14.68
C LEU A 113 -9.95 6.82 13.79
N VAL A 114 -10.81 5.85 13.50
CA VAL A 114 -11.96 6.07 12.63
C VAL A 114 -13.04 6.90 13.36
N HIS A 115 -13.42 6.50 14.58
CA HIS A 115 -14.56 7.13 15.24
C HIS A 115 -14.25 8.46 15.92
N TYR A 116 -13.03 8.61 16.46
CA TYR A 116 -12.68 9.82 17.20
C TYR A 116 -11.83 10.81 16.43
N ARG A 117 -11.32 10.41 15.22
CA ARG A 117 -10.50 11.32 14.42
C ARG A 117 -10.99 11.45 12.97
N LEU A 118 -11.11 10.35 12.22
CA LEU A 118 -11.51 10.37 10.81
C LEU A 118 -12.91 10.96 10.66
N LEU A 119 -13.92 10.35 11.29
CA LEU A 119 -15.32 10.79 11.15
C LEU A 119 -15.53 12.24 11.60
N PRO A 120 -14.99 12.73 12.73
CA PRO A 120 -15.07 14.14 13.10
C PRO A 120 -14.44 15.10 12.07
N VAL A 121 -13.32 14.73 11.44
CA VAL A 121 -12.69 15.53 10.37
C VAL A 121 -13.60 15.58 9.15
N LEU A 122 -14.17 14.45 8.73
CA LEU A 122 -15.10 14.39 7.60
C LEU A 122 -16.40 15.17 7.88
N GLU A 123 -16.97 15.01 9.06
CA GLU A 123 -18.17 15.74 9.50
C GLU A 123 -17.93 17.25 9.51
N ALA A 124 -16.79 17.71 9.99
CA ALA A 124 -16.42 19.12 9.99
C ALA A 124 -16.35 19.69 8.57
N SER A 125 -15.90 18.91 7.58
CA SER A 125 -15.88 19.31 6.16
C SER A 125 -17.29 19.45 5.58
N VAL A 126 -18.17 18.49 5.90
CA VAL A 126 -19.60 18.54 5.49
C VAL A 126 -20.28 19.77 6.07
N LYS A 127 -20.17 20.01 7.39
CA LYS A 127 -20.77 21.17 8.06
C LYS A 127 -20.28 22.50 7.49
N LYS A 128 -19.03 22.58 7.06
CA LYS A 128 -18.45 23.80 6.46
C LYS A 128 -18.65 23.87 4.94
N SER A 129 -19.17 22.84 4.31
CA SER A 129 -19.28 22.71 2.84
C SER A 129 -17.95 22.97 2.12
N VAL A 130 -16.83 22.44 2.65
CA VAL A 130 -15.47 22.64 2.13
C VAL A 130 -14.95 21.33 1.55
N ALA A 131 -14.42 21.42 0.34
CA ALA A 131 -13.72 20.28 -0.27
C ALA A 131 -12.45 19.90 0.52
N ILE A 132 -12.19 18.61 0.62
CA ILE A 132 -11.02 18.05 1.32
C ILE A 132 -10.17 17.23 0.36
N ASP A 133 -8.89 17.07 0.69
CA ASP A 133 -8.03 16.07 0.03
C ASP A 133 -8.16 14.73 0.75
N LEU A 134 -8.97 13.84 0.17
CA LEU A 134 -9.22 12.53 0.77
C LEU A 134 -7.94 11.66 0.80
N GLN A 135 -7.03 11.81 -0.19
CA GLN A 135 -5.75 11.10 -0.17
C GLN A 135 -4.90 11.51 1.04
N ASP A 136 -4.80 12.80 1.35
CA ASP A 136 -4.06 13.28 2.54
C ASP A 136 -4.68 12.75 3.84
N ILE A 137 -6.00 12.78 3.96
CA ILE A 137 -6.71 12.26 5.14
C ILE A 137 -6.45 10.76 5.32
N LEU A 138 -6.52 9.98 4.24
CA LEU A 138 -6.26 8.54 4.29
C LEU A 138 -4.78 8.23 4.60
N LEU A 139 -3.84 9.02 4.10
CA LEU A 139 -2.41 8.92 4.45
C LEU A 139 -2.18 9.18 5.93
N ARG A 140 -2.86 10.15 6.53
CA ARG A 140 -2.79 10.44 7.97
C ARG A 140 -3.39 9.32 8.81
N LEU A 141 -4.55 8.79 8.39
CA LEU A 141 -5.20 7.65 9.04
C LEU A 141 -4.26 6.44 9.11
N THR A 142 -3.69 6.08 7.98
CA THR A 142 -2.84 4.88 7.89
C THR A 142 -1.48 5.10 8.54
N PHE A 143 -0.98 6.34 8.58
CA PHE A 143 0.27 6.67 9.28
C PHE A 143 0.10 6.59 10.80
N ASP A 144 -0.92 7.23 11.36
CA ASP A 144 -1.19 7.12 12.79
C ASP A 144 -1.41 5.66 13.18
N ASN A 145 -2.18 4.90 12.38
CA ASN A 145 -2.44 3.50 12.65
C ASN A 145 -1.15 2.65 12.67
N VAL A 146 -0.30 2.75 11.64
CA VAL A 146 0.94 1.95 11.62
C VAL A 146 1.90 2.33 12.77
N CYS A 147 1.99 3.61 13.13
CA CYS A 147 2.80 4.05 14.25
C CYS A 147 2.27 3.52 15.60
N MET A 148 0.96 3.55 15.80
CA MET A 148 0.34 3.06 17.03
C MET A 148 0.52 1.54 17.21
N ILE A 149 0.35 0.75 16.14
CA ILE A 149 0.41 -0.72 16.23
C ILE A 149 1.82 -1.27 16.11
N ALA A 150 2.67 -0.70 15.23
CA ALA A 150 4.02 -1.22 14.98
C ALA A 150 5.08 -0.64 15.93
N PHE A 151 4.88 0.56 16.46
CA PHE A 151 5.88 1.26 17.27
C PHE A 151 5.37 1.68 18.65
N GLY A 152 4.07 1.54 18.91
CA GLY A 152 3.46 1.96 20.17
C GLY A 152 3.42 3.48 20.37
N VAL A 153 3.61 4.28 19.30
CA VAL A 153 3.66 5.75 19.34
C VAL A 153 2.49 6.31 18.52
N ASP A 154 1.81 7.30 19.06
CA ASP A 154 0.75 8.05 18.35
C ASP A 154 1.31 9.38 17.84
N PRO A 155 1.47 9.57 16.49
CA PRO A 155 1.92 10.84 15.92
C PRO A 155 0.85 11.94 15.96
N GLY A 156 -0.44 11.59 16.10
CA GLY A 156 -1.54 12.53 16.14
C GLY A 156 -1.73 13.34 14.85
N CYS A 157 -1.47 12.73 13.69
CA CYS A 157 -1.51 13.42 12.40
C CYS A 157 -2.93 13.64 11.90
N LEU A 158 -3.83 12.73 12.23
CA LEU A 158 -5.24 12.79 11.88
C LEU A 158 -6.04 13.41 13.03
N GLN A 159 -6.22 14.71 12.97
CA GLN A 159 -7.04 15.46 13.94
C GLN A 159 -7.68 16.69 13.29
N LEU A 160 -8.63 17.31 13.98
CA LEU A 160 -9.26 18.54 13.51
C LEU A 160 -8.19 19.63 13.26
N GLY A 161 -8.32 20.32 12.13
CA GLY A 161 -7.35 21.34 11.70
C GLY A 161 -6.21 20.80 10.86
N LEU A 162 -6.04 19.48 10.75
CA LEU A 162 -5.05 18.80 9.89
C LEU A 162 -3.66 19.45 9.95
N PRO A 163 -2.93 19.34 11.08
CA PRO A 163 -1.65 20.01 11.26
C PRO A 163 -0.63 19.60 10.20
N GLU A 164 0.31 20.49 9.87
CA GLU A 164 1.43 20.15 9.00
C GLU A 164 2.29 19.06 9.63
N ILE A 165 2.70 18.10 8.81
CA ILE A 165 3.52 16.96 9.22
C ILE A 165 4.80 16.97 8.39
N PRO A 166 5.91 17.54 8.91
CA PRO A 166 7.17 17.63 8.16
C PRO A 166 7.66 16.27 7.66
N PHE A 167 7.49 15.21 8.47
CA PHE A 167 7.84 13.85 8.10
C PHE A 167 7.08 13.37 6.85
N ALA A 168 5.75 13.63 6.75
CA ALA A 168 4.94 13.16 5.62
C ALA A 168 5.47 13.69 4.29
N LYS A 169 5.77 14.99 4.25
CA LYS A 169 6.35 15.66 3.08
C LYS A 169 7.75 15.10 2.75
N ALA A 170 8.60 14.95 3.77
CA ALA A 170 9.94 14.38 3.59
C ALA A 170 9.87 12.95 3.04
N PHE A 171 8.94 12.13 3.56
CA PHE A 171 8.78 10.75 3.12
C PHE A 171 8.32 10.63 1.66
N GLU A 172 7.34 11.43 1.25
CA GLU A 172 6.88 11.49 -0.15
C GLU A 172 8.01 11.94 -1.09
N ASP A 173 8.71 13.01 -0.73
CA ASP A 173 9.83 13.53 -1.50
C ASP A 173 10.98 12.50 -1.63
N ALA A 174 11.23 11.72 -0.58
CA ALA A 174 12.24 10.66 -0.59
C ALA A 174 11.83 9.48 -1.49
N THR A 175 10.55 9.06 -1.47
CA THR A 175 10.04 7.98 -2.33
C THR A 175 10.06 8.37 -3.80
N GLU A 176 9.67 9.60 -4.14
CA GLU A 176 9.74 10.15 -5.50
C GLU A 176 11.19 10.22 -6.01
N ALA A 177 12.08 10.82 -5.22
CA ALA A 177 13.50 10.96 -5.59
C ALA A 177 14.18 9.60 -5.74
N THR A 178 13.80 8.59 -4.92
CA THR A 178 14.32 7.23 -5.03
C THR A 178 13.91 6.59 -6.36
N VAL A 179 12.64 6.73 -6.79
CA VAL A 179 12.17 6.16 -8.05
C VAL A 179 12.84 6.85 -9.26
N PHE A 180 13.15 8.13 -9.16
CA PHE A 180 13.88 8.83 -10.20
C PHE A 180 15.20 8.14 -10.59
N ARG A 181 15.89 7.49 -9.65
CA ARG A 181 17.11 6.71 -9.91
C ARG A 181 16.88 5.48 -10.81
N PHE A 182 15.69 4.87 -10.77
CA PHE A 182 15.37 3.72 -11.63
C PHE A 182 15.19 4.09 -13.10
N VAL A 183 14.84 5.34 -13.39
CA VAL A 183 14.62 5.86 -14.75
C VAL A 183 15.76 6.74 -15.23
N THR A 184 16.75 7.01 -14.39
CA THR A 184 17.92 7.85 -14.69
C THR A 184 19.16 6.98 -14.87
N PRO A 185 20.03 7.26 -15.88
CA PRO A 185 21.32 6.58 -16.03
C PRO A 185 22.12 6.58 -14.74
N THR A 186 22.68 5.41 -14.36
CA THR A 186 23.38 5.22 -13.10
C THR A 186 24.56 6.20 -12.93
N CYS A 187 25.33 6.48 -13.98
CA CYS A 187 26.42 7.44 -13.93
C CYS A 187 25.90 8.87 -13.65
N LEU A 188 24.76 9.23 -14.23
CA LEU A 188 24.20 10.58 -14.07
C LEU A 188 23.69 10.81 -12.64
N TRP A 189 22.85 9.93 -12.09
CA TRP A 189 22.38 10.16 -10.73
C TRP A 189 23.50 10.06 -9.68
N LYS A 190 24.55 9.22 -9.91
CA LYS A 190 25.73 9.20 -9.05
C LYS A 190 26.52 10.51 -9.10
N ALA A 191 26.67 11.11 -10.27
CA ALA A 191 27.28 12.43 -10.43
C ALA A 191 26.41 13.52 -9.74
N MET A 192 25.09 13.49 -9.93
CA MET A 192 24.18 14.40 -9.21
C MET A 192 24.26 14.24 -7.69
N LYS A 193 24.41 13.01 -7.19
CA LYS A 193 24.61 12.71 -5.77
C LYS A 193 25.93 13.31 -5.25
N PHE A 194 27.03 13.10 -5.97
CA PHE A 194 28.33 13.66 -5.61
C PHE A 194 28.30 15.20 -5.54
N LEU A 195 27.64 15.82 -6.52
CA LEU A 195 27.51 17.29 -6.60
C LEU A 195 26.35 17.84 -5.77
N ASN A 196 25.55 16.98 -5.11
CA ASN A 196 24.36 17.34 -4.33
C ASN A 196 23.36 18.21 -5.14
N LEU A 197 23.01 17.78 -6.36
CA LEU A 197 22.16 18.52 -7.31
C LEU A 197 20.80 17.83 -7.53
N GLY A 198 19.79 18.60 -7.95
CA GLY A 198 18.49 18.14 -8.44
C GLY A 198 17.78 17.19 -7.47
N MET A 199 17.34 16.05 -7.99
CA MET A 199 16.61 15.03 -7.19
C MET A 199 17.48 14.40 -6.09
N GLU A 200 18.80 14.33 -6.26
CA GLU A 200 19.69 13.82 -5.23
C GLU A 200 19.83 14.79 -4.05
N ARG A 201 19.84 16.11 -4.29
CA ARG A 201 19.75 17.12 -3.24
C ARG A 201 18.42 17.04 -2.50
N LYS A 202 17.33 16.86 -3.25
CA LYS A 202 15.98 16.63 -2.68
C LYS A 202 15.97 15.41 -1.77
N LEU A 203 16.51 14.28 -2.26
CA LEU A 203 16.59 13.03 -1.49
C LEU A 203 17.41 13.22 -0.20
N ASN A 204 18.59 13.81 -0.30
CA ASN A 204 19.47 14.03 0.87
C ASN A 204 18.79 14.88 1.95
N LYS A 205 18.07 15.94 1.57
CA LYS A 205 17.29 16.75 2.50
C LYS A 205 16.15 15.95 3.14
N SER A 206 15.43 15.18 2.34
CA SER A 206 14.26 14.41 2.77
C SER A 206 14.63 13.26 3.70
N ILE A 207 15.75 12.57 3.43
CA ILE A 207 16.24 11.49 4.30
C ILE A 207 16.53 12.00 5.71
N LYS A 208 17.06 13.22 5.88
CA LYS A 208 17.27 13.80 7.22
C LYS A 208 15.97 13.88 8.01
N GLY A 209 14.89 14.38 7.42
CA GLY A 209 13.60 14.44 8.11
C GLY A 209 13.00 13.06 8.40
N VAL A 210 13.25 12.08 7.53
CA VAL A 210 12.85 10.68 7.77
C VAL A 210 13.64 10.08 8.93
N ASP A 211 14.96 10.32 8.98
CA ASP A 211 15.83 9.81 10.03
C ASP A 211 15.49 10.45 11.38
N GLU A 212 15.31 11.77 11.44
CA GLU A 212 14.90 12.49 12.65
C GLU A 212 13.63 11.93 13.27
N PHE A 213 12.62 11.62 12.44
CA PHE A 213 11.39 11.01 12.93
C PHE A 213 11.64 9.59 13.45
N ALA A 214 12.30 8.72 12.68
CA ALA A 214 12.56 7.34 13.08
C ALA A 214 13.40 7.27 14.37
N GLU A 215 14.42 8.12 14.49
CA GLU A 215 15.24 8.25 15.70
C GLU A 215 14.43 8.73 16.90
N SER A 216 13.49 9.67 16.70
CA SER A 216 12.61 10.13 17.77
C SER A 216 11.73 9.02 18.30
N VAL A 217 11.14 8.21 17.40
CA VAL A 217 10.33 7.02 17.74
C VAL A 217 11.17 6.01 18.54
N ILE A 218 12.38 5.68 18.05
CA ILE A 218 13.28 4.73 18.71
C ILE A 218 13.67 5.24 20.11
N ARG A 219 14.02 6.51 20.25
CA ARG A 219 14.39 7.14 21.51
C ARG A 219 13.25 7.14 22.52
N THR A 220 12.05 7.54 22.07
CA THR A 220 10.85 7.52 22.91
C THR A 220 10.59 6.10 23.42
N ARG A 221 10.62 5.11 22.52
CA ARG A 221 10.34 3.72 22.89
C ARG A 221 11.41 3.14 23.83
N LYS A 222 12.69 3.42 23.61
CA LYS A 222 13.76 3.03 24.54
C LYS A 222 13.58 3.64 25.94
N LYS A 223 13.19 4.91 26.00
CA LYS A 223 12.91 5.58 27.29
C LYS A 223 11.74 4.94 28.01
N GLU A 224 10.64 4.66 27.32
CA GLU A 224 9.49 3.99 27.92
C GLU A 224 9.85 2.61 28.46
N LEU A 225 10.61 1.81 27.68
CA LEU A 225 11.05 0.49 28.12
C LEU A 225 11.99 0.53 29.34
N SER A 226 12.82 1.57 29.47
CA SER A 226 13.70 1.74 30.64
C SER A 226 12.99 2.17 31.92
N LEU A 227 11.77 2.76 31.78
CA LEU A 227 10.96 3.22 32.91
C LEU A 227 9.96 2.15 33.40
N GLN A 228 9.75 1.07 32.63
CA GLN A 228 8.79 0.02 32.99
C GLN A 228 9.44 -1.02 33.91
N CYS A 229 8.80 -1.29 35.06
CA CYS A 229 9.13 -2.44 35.90
C CYS A 229 8.80 -3.75 35.18
N GLU A 230 9.59 -4.82 35.45
CA GLU A 230 9.47 -6.14 34.75
C GLU A 230 8.10 -6.80 34.83
N ASP A 231 7.24 -6.45 35.80
CA ASP A 231 5.93 -7.08 36.08
C ASP A 231 4.72 -6.44 35.36
N SER A 232 4.88 -5.38 34.56
CA SER A 232 3.75 -4.82 33.83
C SER A 232 3.42 -5.68 32.61
N LYS A 233 2.13 -6.04 32.42
CA LYS A 233 1.62 -6.69 31.20
C LYS A 233 1.95 -5.84 29.97
N GLN A 234 3.16 -6.06 29.42
CA GLN A 234 3.75 -5.17 28.42
C GLN A 234 2.98 -5.20 27.09
N ARG A 235 2.68 -4.00 26.59
CA ARG A 235 2.28 -3.80 25.20
C ARG A 235 3.51 -4.08 24.31
N LEU A 236 3.60 -5.27 23.73
CA LEU A 236 4.65 -5.65 22.80
C LEU A 236 4.22 -5.20 21.40
N ASP A 237 4.77 -4.11 20.94
CA ASP A 237 4.71 -3.69 19.53
C ASP A 237 5.90 -4.28 18.75
N LEU A 238 5.81 -4.23 17.42
CA LEU A 238 6.81 -4.84 16.55
C LEU A 238 8.22 -4.26 16.77
N LEU A 239 8.35 -2.95 16.99
CA LEU A 239 9.64 -2.30 17.25
C LEU A 239 10.25 -2.82 18.56
N THR A 240 9.45 -2.97 19.60
CA THR A 240 9.90 -3.55 20.89
C THR A 240 10.41 -4.98 20.72
N VAL A 241 9.76 -5.80 19.89
CA VAL A 241 10.24 -7.14 19.58
C VAL A 241 11.63 -7.08 18.94
N PHE A 242 11.84 -6.23 17.92
CA PHE A 242 13.16 -6.06 17.31
C PHE A 242 14.21 -5.50 18.27
N MET A 243 13.85 -4.60 19.19
CA MET A 243 14.77 -4.07 20.23
C MET A 243 15.26 -5.13 21.23
N ARG A 244 14.43 -6.16 21.47
CA ARG A 244 14.76 -7.27 22.39
C ARG A 244 15.54 -8.40 21.73
N LEU A 245 15.52 -8.47 20.41
CA LEU A 245 16.29 -9.46 19.67
C LEU A 245 17.78 -9.17 19.75
N LYS A 246 18.56 -10.22 19.71
CA LYS A 246 20.02 -10.18 19.63
C LYS A 246 20.47 -10.64 18.25
N ASP A 247 21.57 -10.04 17.78
CA ASP A 247 22.26 -10.48 16.58
C ASP A 247 23.00 -11.81 16.78
N GLU A 248 23.73 -12.26 15.79
CA GLU A 248 24.50 -13.53 15.82
C GLU A 248 25.63 -13.51 16.86
N ASN A 249 26.06 -12.32 17.29
CA ASN A 249 27.11 -12.11 18.30
C ASN A 249 26.51 -11.94 19.72
N GLY A 250 25.18 -12.09 19.86
CA GLY A 250 24.48 -11.88 21.12
C GLY A 250 24.29 -10.42 21.53
N GLN A 251 24.56 -9.47 20.62
CA GLN A 251 24.40 -8.03 20.87
C GLN A 251 23.04 -7.52 20.39
N ALA A 252 22.54 -6.45 21.04
CA ALA A 252 21.34 -5.76 20.59
C ALA A 252 21.54 -5.12 19.21
N TYR A 253 20.51 -5.11 18.40
CA TYR A 253 20.55 -4.44 17.08
C TYR A 253 20.84 -2.94 17.22
N SER A 254 21.60 -2.39 16.28
CA SER A 254 21.96 -0.97 16.23
C SER A 254 20.74 -0.08 15.97
N ASP A 255 20.80 1.19 16.37
CA ASP A 255 19.77 2.18 16.09
C ASP A 255 19.56 2.37 14.57
N LYS A 256 20.63 2.22 13.77
CA LYS A 256 20.54 2.23 12.32
C LYS A 256 19.65 1.08 11.80
N PHE A 257 19.83 -0.13 12.31
CA PHE A 257 18.97 -1.28 11.94
C PHE A 257 17.52 -1.03 12.36
N LEU A 258 17.28 -0.54 13.57
CA LEU A 258 15.94 -0.21 14.05
C LEU A 258 15.29 0.91 13.23
N ARG A 259 16.06 1.93 12.81
CA ARG A 259 15.62 2.96 11.86
C ARG A 259 15.16 2.33 10.54
N ASP A 260 15.94 1.42 9.99
CA ASP A 260 15.60 0.75 8.73
C ASP A 260 14.30 -0.07 8.88
N ILE A 261 14.11 -0.76 10.02
CA ILE A 261 12.86 -1.43 10.36
C ILE A 261 11.68 -0.43 10.39
N CYS A 262 11.80 0.67 11.13
CA CYS A 262 10.75 1.70 11.23
C CYS A 262 10.36 2.22 9.85
N VAL A 263 11.31 2.64 9.03
CA VAL A 263 11.06 3.22 7.71
C VAL A 263 10.39 2.22 6.76
N ASN A 264 10.81 0.95 6.77
CA ASN A 264 10.20 -0.09 5.94
C ASN A 264 8.75 -0.37 6.36
N PHE A 265 8.44 -0.42 7.67
CA PHE A 265 7.07 -0.64 8.13
C PHE A 265 6.17 0.58 7.94
N ILE A 266 6.72 1.80 8.00
CA ILE A 266 5.97 3.01 7.61
C ILE A 266 5.60 2.94 6.12
N LEU A 267 6.54 2.65 5.25
CA LEU A 267 6.24 2.49 3.81
C LEU A 267 5.15 1.43 3.59
N ALA A 268 5.26 0.29 4.26
CA ALA A 268 4.31 -0.81 4.13
C ALA A 268 2.90 -0.43 4.61
N GLY A 269 2.78 0.17 5.78
CA GLY A 269 1.50 0.39 6.46
C GLY A 269 0.82 1.69 6.09
N ARG A 270 1.60 2.76 5.86
CA ARG A 270 1.07 4.09 5.51
C ARG A 270 0.64 4.15 4.05
N ASP A 271 1.57 3.94 3.14
CA ASP A 271 1.38 4.33 1.74
C ASP A 271 0.47 3.35 0.98
N THR A 272 0.59 2.05 1.24
CA THR A 272 -0.09 1.06 0.41
C THR A 272 -1.61 1.07 0.57
N SER A 273 -2.09 1.10 1.81
CA SER A 273 -3.54 1.08 2.10
C SER A 273 -4.22 2.41 1.79
N SER A 274 -3.56 3.54 2.06
CA SER A 274 -4.11 4.88 1.74
C SER A 274 -4.22 5.11 0.23
N VAL A 275 -3.21 4.70 -0.53
CA VAL A 275 -3.23 4.77 -2.00
C VAL A 275 -4.33 3.87 -2.57
N ALA A 276 -4.45 2.63 -2.07
CA ALA A 276 -5.51 1.72 -2.49
C ALA A 276 -6.91 2.31 -2.25
N LEU A 277 -7.14 2.90 -1.07
CA LEU A 277 -8.40 3.56 -0.72
C LEU A 277 -8.66 4.80 -1.58
N SER A 278 -7.64 5.59 -1.89
CA SER A 278 -7.79 6.77 -2.75
C SER A 278 -8.27 6.39 -4.15
N TRP A 279 -7.64 5.39 -4.79
CA TRP A 279 -8.07 4.87 -6.07
C TRP A 279 -9.43 4.16 -6.00
N PHE A 280 -9.73 3.48 -4.89
CA PHE A 280 -11.03 2.87 -4.67
C PHE A 280 -12.15 3.92 -4.65
N PHE A 281 -12.02 5.01 -3.89
CA PHE A 281 -13.05 6.04 -3.83
C PHE A 281 -13.22 6.78 -5.15
N TRP A 282 -12.14 7.00 -5.89
CA TRP A 282 -12.23 7.55 -7.24
C TRP A 282 -12.98 6.61 -8.21
N LEU A 283 -12.70 5.31 -8.17
CA LEU A 283 -13.42 4.32 -8.97
C LEU A 283 -14.88 4.19 -8.56
N LEU A 284 -15.14 4.29 -7.27
CA LEU A 284 -16.50 4.17 -6.72
C LEU A 284 -17.38 5.32 -7.20
N GLU A 285 -16.87 6.54 -7.19
CA GLU A 285 -17.60 7.73 -7.69
C GLU A 285 -18.01 7.58 -9.15
N GLN A 286 -17.20 6.90 -9.96
CA GLN A 286 -17.50 6.64 -11.38
C GLN A 286 -18.41 5.42 -11.60
N ASN A 287 -18.68 4.64 -10.56
CA ASN A 287 -19.48 3.43 -10.61
C ASN A 287 -20.56 3.43 -9.52
N PRO A 288 -21.60 4.28 -9.63
CA PRO A 288 -22.62 4.44 -8.59
C PRO A 288 -23.33 3.15 -8.20
N GLN A 289 -23.51 2.22 -9.15
CA GLN A 289 -24.13 0.91 -8.87
C GLN A 289 -23.28 0.06 -7.92
N VAL A 290 -21.95 0.14 -8.03
CA VAL A 290 -21.04 -0.57 -7.12
C VAL A 290 -21.12 0.04 -5.72
N GLU A 291 -21.19 1.38 -5.62
CA GLU A 291 -21.39 2.07 -4.35
C GLU A 291 -22.69 1.65 -3.66
N GLU A 292 -23.78 1.57 -4.41
CA GLU A 292 -25.09 1.12 -3.92
C GLU A 292 -25.07 -0.34 -3.44
N ASN A 293 -24.42 -1.24 -4.18
CA ASN A 293 -24.26 -2.64 -3.79
C ASN A 293 -23.44 -2.77 -2.49
N ILE A 294 -22.39 -1.95 -2.30
CA ILE A 294 -21.61 -1.92 -1.07
C ILE A 294 -22.49 -1.44 0.09
N LEU A 295 -23.27 -0.37 -0.12
CA LEU A 295 -24.17 0.17 0.92
C LEU A 295 -25.23 -0.88 1.31
N ALA A 296 -25.83 -1.55 0.33
CA ALA A 296 -26.79 -2.62 0.58
C ALA A 296 -26.18 -3.78 1.38
N GLU A 297 -24.93 -4.20 1.04
CA GLU A 297 -24.23 -5.22 1.83
C GLU A 297 -23.97 -4.76 3.27
N ILE A 298 -23.50 -3.53 3.47
CA ILE A 298 -23.25 -2.97 4.80
C ILE A 298 -24.55 -3.00 5.62
N CYS A 299 -25.64 -2.50 5.07
CA CYS A 299 -26.96 -2.48 5.74
C CYS A 299 -27.45 -3.90 6.06
N LYS A 300 -27.32 -4.85 5.12
CA LYS A 300 -27.66 -6.26 5.34
C LYS A 300 -26.85 -6.89 6.49
N VAL A 301 -25.55 -6.59 6.58
CA VAL A 301 -24.70 -7.13 7.66
C VAL A 301 -25.10 -6.53 9.00
N VAL A 302 -25.41 -5.25 9.04
CA VAL A 302 -25.82 -4.53 10.27
C VAL A 302 -27.23 -4.96 10.73
N SER A 303 -28.17 -5.16 9.82
CA SER A 303 -29.55 -5.57 10.16
C SER A 303 -29.61 -6.96 10.84
N GLN A 304 -28.58 -7.79 10.67
CA GLN A 304 -28.48 -9.11 11.33
C GLN A 304 -28.07 -9.06 12.81
N ARG A 305 -27.84 -7.88 13.38
CA ARG A 305 -27.58 -7.73 14.83
C ARG A 305 -28.79 -8.15 15.65
N LYS A 306 -28.57 -9.00 16.65
CA LYS A 306 -29.64 -9.47 17.53
C LYS A 306 -29.95 -8.50 18.69
N ASP A 307 -29.02 -7.57 18.98
CA ASP A 307 -28.98 -6.77 20.20
C ASP A 307 -29.42 -5.32 20.01
N ILE A 308 -29.94 -4.95 18.84
CA ILE A 308 -30.42 -3.59 18.59
C ILE A 308 -31.95 -3.59 18.77
N GLU A 309 -32.45 -3.01 19.87
CA GLU A 309 -33.71 -2.31 19.85
C GLU A 309 -33.66 -1.34 18.65
N ARG A 310 -34.70 -1.32 17.82
CA ARG A 310 -34.80 -0.54 16.58
C ARG A 310 -34.66 0.96 16.86
N GLU A 311 -33.49 1.36 17.30
CA GLU A 311 -33.15 2.76 17.43
C GLU A 311 -32.87 3.33 16.06
N GLU A 312 -33.38 4.52 15.84
CA GLU A 312 -33.27 5.34 14.63
C GLU A 312 -31.86 5.32 14.05
N PHE A 313 -31.76 5.47 12.72
CA PHE A 313 -30.51 5.71 12.00
C PHE A 313 -29.61 6.65 12.81
N ASP A 314 -28.58 6.09 13.43
CA ASP A 314 -27.63 6.84 14.23
C ASP A 314 -26.27 6.90 13.52
N ASN A 315 -25.78 8.12 13.32
CA ASN A 315 -24.43 8.39 12.85
C ASN A 315 -23.35 7.77 13.77
N SER A 316 -23.72 7.29 14.96
CA SER A 316 -22.81 6.63 15.91
C SER A 316 -22.53 5.16 15.58
N LEU A 317 -23.10 4.59 14.48
CA LEU A 317 -22.89 3.19 14.11
C LEU A 317 -21.40 2.84 14.13
N ARG A 318 -21.06 1.78 14.87
CA ARG A 318 -19.73 1.23 15.04
C ARG A 318 -19.70 -0.21 14.54
N PHE A 319 -18.86 -0.50 13.58
CA PHE A 319 -18.75 -1.87 13.04
C PHE A 319 -17.99 -2.77 14.01
N ARG A 320 -18.49 -4.01 14.16
CA ARG A 320 -17.78 -5.08 14.89
C ARG A 320 -16.80 -5.79 13.93
N PRO A 321 -15.70 -6.36 14.43
CA PRO A 321 -14.73 -7.06 13.59
C PRO A 321 -15.35 -8.19 12.75
N GLU A 322 -16.35 -8.89 13.30
CA GLU A 322 -17.06 -9.99 12.63
C GLU A 322 -17.92 -9.49 11.46
N GLU A 323 -18.43 -8.28 11.55
CA GLU A 323 -19.23 -7.65 10.49
C GLU A 323 -18.34 -7.24 9.32
N ILE A 324 -17.20 -6.63 9.60
CA ILE A 324 -16.19 -6.29 8.57
C ILE A 324 -15.74 -7.54 7.81
N LYS A 325 -15.58 -8.67 8.49
CA LYS A 325 -15.22 -9.95 7.83
C LYS A 325 -16.30 -10.43 6.85
N LYS A 326 -17.57 -10.22 7.15
CA LYS A 326 -18.72 -10.66 6.32
C LYS A 326 -18.96 -9.81 5.06
N MET A 327 -18.32 -8.67 4.89
CA MET A 327 -18.48 -7.79 3.73
C MET A 327 -17.69 -8.33 2.53
N ASP A 328 -18.21 -9.32 1.84
CA ASP A 328 -17.59 -10.00 0.71
C ASP A 328 -17.59 -9.13 -0.56
N TYR A 329 -18.66 -8.37 -0.81
CA TYR A 329 -18.75 -7.47 -1.96
C TYR A 329 -17.80 -6.29 -1.82
N LEU A 330 -17.69 -5.70 -0.63
CA LEU A 330 -16.69 -4.66 -0.35
C LEU A 330 -15.26 -5.19 -0.50
N HIS A 331 -14.99 -6.44 -0.07
CA HIS A 331 -13.70 -7.08 -0.29
C HIS A 331 -13.42 -7.24 -1.79
N ALA A 332 -14.41 -7.67 -2.57
CA ALA A 332 -14.33 -7.80 -4.02
C ALA A 332 -14.05 -6.45 -4.70
N ALA A 333 -14.74 -5.40 -4.30
CA ALA A 333 -14.55 -4.05 -4.84
C ALA A 333 -13.15 -3.48 -4.54
N LEU A 334 -12.63 -3.67 -3.32
CA LEU A 334 -11.25 -3.30 -2.97
C LEU A 334 -10.21 -4.11 -3.75
N SER A 335 -10.46 -5.42 -3.98
CA SER A 335 -9.57 -6.26 -4.77
C SER A 335 -9.57 -5.83 -6.25
N GLU A 336 -10.70 -5.45 -6.79
CA GLU A 336 -10.83 -4.95 -8.16
C GLU A 336 -10.14 -3.57 -8.30
N ALA A 337 -10.27 -2.70 -7.30
CA ALA A 337 -9.52 -1.44 -7.27
C ALA A 337 -8.00 -1.69 -7.27
N LEU A 338 -7.51 -2.61 -6.42
CA LEU A 338 -6.10 -3.00 -6.38
C LEU A 338 -5.62 -3.70 -7.66
N ARG A 339 -6.50 -4.39 -8.39
CA ARG A 339 -6.17 -4.96 -9.70
C ARG A 339 -5.92 -3.87 -10.73
N LEU A 340 -6.81 -2.88 -10.78
CA LEU A 340 -6.71 -1.76 -11.72
C LEU A 340 -5.63 -0.76 -11.30
N TYR A 341 -5.57 -0.43 -10.02
CA TYR A 341 -4.64 0.56 -9.45
C TYR A 341 -3.87 -0.03 -8.27
N PRO A 342 -2.92 -0.95 -8.54
CA PRO A 342 -2.13 -1.57 -7.47
C PRO A 342 -1.27 -0.52 -6.77
N SER A 343 -1.22 -0.56 -5.45
CA SER A 343 -0.41 0.39 -4.66
C SER A 343 1.06 0.36 -5.06
N VAL A 344 1.58 -0.83 -5.42
CA VAL A 344 2.92 -1.02 -5.99
C VAL A 344 2.77 -1.44 -7.45
N PRO A 345 2.95 -0.54 -8.41
CA PRO A 345 2.62 -0.80 -9.83
C PRO A 345 3.64 -1.67 -10.56
N VAL A 346 4.88 -1.72 -10.07
CA VAL A 346 5.97 -2.55 -10.60
C VAL A 346 6.86 -3.02 -9.46
N ASP A 347 7.47 -4.21 -9.59
CA ASP A 347 8.51 -4.64 -8.66
C ASP A 347 9.69 -5.27 -9.41
N HIS A 348 10.82 -5.44 -8.74
CA HIS A 348 12.12 -5.72 -9.33
C HIS A 348 12.78 -6.96 -8.76
N LYS A 349 13.49 -7.71 -9.64
CA LYS A 349 14.37 -8.84 -9.32
C LYS A 349 15.64 -8.77 -10.15
N GLU A 350 16.68 -9.49 -9.71
CA GLU A 350 17.93 -9.65 -10.44
C GLU A 350 18.24 -11.15 -10.58
N VAL A 351 18.67 -11.55 -11.77
CA VAL A 351 19.00 -12.94 -12.08
C VAL A 351 20.41 -13.25 -11.61
N VAL A 352 20.61 -14.24 -10.74
CA VAL A 352 21.94 -14.59 -10.21
C VAL A 352 22.65 -15.69 -10.99
N GLU A 353 21.91 -16.47 -11.79
CA GLU A 353 22.42 -17.51 -12.69
C GLU A 353 21.65 -17.48 -14.02
N ASP A 354 22.23 -17.97 -15.10
CA ASP A 354 21.55 -18.08 -16.39
C ASP A 354 20.28 -18.93 -16.26
N ASP A 355 19.15 -18.45 -16.79
CA ASP A 355 17.87 -19.14 -16.73
C ASP A 355 17.02 -18.82 -17.97
N THR A 356 15.90 -19.53 -18.13
CA THR A 356 14.93 -19.29 -19.20
C THR A 356 13.53 -19.27 -18.60
N PHE A 357 12.78 -18.22 -18.90
CA PHE A 357 11.38 -18.13 -18.50
C PHE A 357 10.48 -19.14 -19.21
N PRO A 358 9.32 -19.52 -18.63
CA PRO A 358 8.34 -20.40 -19.27
C PRO A 358 7.84 -19.92 -20.64
N ASP A 359 7.90 -18.61 -20.92
CA ASP A 359 7.58 -18.06 -22.24
C ASP A 359 8.72 -18.15 -23.28
N GLY A 360 9.85 -18.78 -22.91
CA GLY A 360 11.03 -18.93 -23.76
C GLY A 360 12.04 -17.77 -23.69
N THR A 361 11.79 -16.73 -22.88
CA THR A 361 12.71 -15.60 -22.74
C THR A 361 13.99 -16.04 -22.03
N VAL A 362 15.12 -15.93 -22.71
CA VAL A 362 16.44 -16.25 -22.16
C VAL A 362 16.95 -15.12 -21.27
N LEU A 363 17.34 -15.48 -20.06
CA LEU A 363 17.88 -14.61 -19.03
C LEU A 363 19.34 -14.92 -18.76
N LYS A 364 20.18 -13.90 -18.75
CA LYS A 364 21.58 -14.03 -18.38
C LYS A 364 21.81 -13.54 -16.96
N LYS A 365 22.77 -14.11 -16.25
CA LYS A 365 23.22 -13.61 -14.94
C LYS A 365 23.40 -12.09 -14.96
N GLY A 366 22.90 -11.41 -13.93
CA GLY A 366 22.89 -9.96 -13.82
C GLY A 366 21.75 -9.27 -14.58
N THR A 367 20.88 -10.03 -15.28
CA THR A 367 19.70 -9.45 -15.92
C THR A 367 18.74 -8.92 -14.85
N LYS A 368 18.31 -7.67 -15.01
CA LYS A 368 17.23 -7.08 -14.21
C LYS A 368 15.89 -7.48 -14.78
N VAL A 369 15.01 -7.96 -13.94
CA VAL A 369 13.63 -8.32 -14.29
C VAL A 369 12.67 -7.39 -13.55
N ILE A 370 11.76 -6.79 -14.29
CA ILE A 370 10.66 -5.98 -13.78
C ILE A 370 9.36 -6.72 -14.09
N TYR A 371 8.56 -6.99 -13.09
CA TYR A 371 7.20 -7.48 -13.31
C TYR A 371 6.20 -6.34 -13.10
N ALA A 372 5.36 -6.15 -14.14
CA ALA A 372 4.52 -4.98 -14.29
C ALA A 372 3.10 -5.26 -13.77
N ILE A 373 2.91 -5.12 -12.45
CA ILE A 373 1.66 -5.44 -11.74
C ILE A 373 0.49 -4.62 -12.29
N TYR A 374 0.71 -3.33 -12.55
CA TYR A 374 -0.29 -2.45 -13.18
C TYR A 374 -0.73 -2.97 -14.56
N ALA A 375 0.22 -3.35 -15.40
CA ALA A 375 -0.06 -3.87 -16.73
C ALA A 375 -0.79 -5.21 -16.66
N MET A 376 -0.36 -6.12 -15.76
CA MET A 376 -1.02 -7.41 -15.56
C MET A 376 -2.52 -7.26 -15.30
N GLY A 377 -2.91 -6.28 -14.47
CA GLY A 377 -4.30 -5.98 -14.19
C GLY A 377 -5.13 -5.59 -15.43
N ARG A 378 -4.48 -5.20 -16.53
CA ARG A 378 -5.10 -4.68 -17.77
C ARG A 378 -4.89 -5.56 -19.00
N MET A 379 -4.40 -6.79 -18.81
CA MET A 379 -4.19 -7.74 -19.90
C MET A 379 -5.45 -8.56 -20.18
N GLU A 380 -5.94 -8.48 -21.42
CA GLU A 380 -7.12 -9.25 -21.87
C GLU A 380 -6.88 -10.76 -21.76
N GLY A 381 -5.69 -11.24 -22.08
CA GLY A 381 -5.32 -12.65 -21.96
C GLY A 381 -5.33 -13.19 -20.51
N ILE A 382 -5.33 -12.30 -19.49
CA ILE A 382 -5.36 -12.67 -18.08
C ILE A 382 -6.77 -12.50 -17.50
N TRP A 383 -7.48 -11.41 -17.84
CA TRP A 383 -8.71 -10.98 -17.18
C TRP A 383 -9.94 -10.95 -18.08
N GLY A 384 -9.79 -11.25 -19.37
CA GLY A 384 -10.88 -11.21 -20.35
C GLY A 384 -11.02 -9.81 -20.99
N LYS A 385 -11.99 -9.70 -21.91
CA LYS A 385 -12.24 -8.49 -22.71
C LYS A 385 -12.60 -7.27 -21.87
N ASP A 386 -13.24 -7.49 -20.73
CA ASP A 386 -13.64 -6.49 -19.74
C ASP A 386 -12.53 -6.14 -18.73
N CYS A 387 -11.27 -6.44 -19.04
CA CYS A 387 -10.13 -6.23 -18.15
C CYS A 387 -9.89 -4.78 -17.71
N LYS A 388 -10.47 -3.80 -18.40
CA LYS A 388 -10.38 -2.38 -18.04
C LYS A 388 -11.56 -1.88 -17.20
N GLU A 389 -12.63 -2.67 -17.08
CA GLU A 389 -13.81 -2.32 -16.31
C GLU A 389 -13.58 -2.54 -14.82
N PHE A 390 -14.21 -1.69 -13.99
CA PHE A 390 -14.27 -1.88 -12.55
C PHE A 390 -15.45 -2.77 -12.21
N LYS A 391 -15.22 -4.08 -12.04
CA LYS A 391 -16.25 -5.10 -11.92
C LYS A 391 -15.98 -6.02 -10.71
N PRO A 392 -16.47 -5.66 -9.53
CA PRO A 392 -16.28 -6.46 -8.30
C PRO A 392 -16.81 -7.90 -8.42
N GLU A 393 -17.83 -8.14 -9.24
CA GLU A 393 -18.44 -9.45 -9.47
C GLU A 393 -17.43 -10.50 -9.99
N ARG A 394 -16.31 -10.04 -10.57
CA ARG A 394 -15.18 -10.89 -10.99
C ARG A 394 -14.62 -11.74 -9.85
N TRP A 395 -14.71 -11.23 -8.63
CA TRP A 395 -14.19 -11.84 -7.41
C TRP A 395 -15.24 -12.63 -6.62
N LEU A 396 -16.47 -12.78 -7.14
CA LEU A 396 -17.55 -13.43 -6.43
C LEU A 396 -17.92 -14.75 -7.08
N ARG A 397 -18.20 -15.76 -6.25
CA ARG A 397 -18.85 -17.01 -6.62
C ARG A 397 -19.94 -17.25 -5.59
N ASP A 398 -21.17 -17.41 -6.06
CA ASP A 398 -22.36 -17.58 -5.19
C ASP A 398 -22.45 -16.52 -4.08
N GLY A 399 -22.13 -15.27 -4.42
CA GLY A 399 -22.12 -14.13 -3.48
C GLY A 399 -21.00 -14.13 -2.45
N ARG A 400 -20.04 -15.06 -2.52
CA ARG A 400 -18.87 -15.13 -1.62
C ARG A 400 -17.59 -14.72 -2.34
N PHE A 401 -16.74 -14.05 -1.62
CA PHE A 401 -15.43 -13.64 -2.13
C PHE A 401 -14.53 -14.86 -2.41
N MET A 402 -13.97 -14.90 -3.61
CA MET A 402 -12.99 -15.90 -4.03
C MET A 402 -11.71 -15.22 -4.53
N SER A 403 -10.59 -15.56 -3.88
CA SER A 403 -9.28 -15.03 -4.26
C SER A 403 -8.75 -15.67 -5.54
N GLU A 404 -8.11 -14.89 -6.37
CA GLU A 404 -7.32 -15.38 -7.50
C GLU A 404 -5.91 -15.80 -7.08
N SER A 405 -5.21 -16.56 -7.96
CA SER A 405 -3.82 -16.89 -7.75
C SER A 405 -2.95 -15.64 -7.54
N ALA A 406 -2.01 -15.70 -6.60
CA ALA A 406 -1.06 -14.60 -6.33
C ALA A 406 -0.20 -14.22 -7.55
N TYR A 407 -0.06 -15.13 -8.51
CA TYR A 407 0.68 -14.88 -9.75
C TYR A 407 -0.18 -14.27 -10.85
N LYS A 408 -1.50 -14.29 -10.71
CA LYS A 408 -2.47 -13.58 -11.55
C LYS A 408 -2.86 -12.23 -10.93
N PHE A 409 -3.09 -12.20 -9.61
CA PHE A 409 -3.37 -11.00 -8.81
C PHE A 409 -2.21 -10.73 -7.85
N THR A 410 -1.21 -9.99 -8.33
CA THR A 410 0.08 -9.82 -7.64
C THR A 410 0.13 -8.52 -6.80
N ALA A 411 -1.01 -7.89 -6.51
CA ALA A 411 -1.06 -6.67 -5.69
C ALA A 411 -0.44 -6.84 -4.29
N PHE A 412 -0.44 -8.06 -3.75
CA PHE A 412 0.20 -8.44 -2.49
C PHE A 412 1.48 -9.26 -2.67
N ASN A 413 2.06 -9.25 -3.88
CA ASN A 413 3.19 -10.09 -4.26
C ASN A 413 2.85 -11.61 -4.21
N GLY A 414 3.84 -12.50 -4.30
CA GLY A 414 3.66 -13.95 -4.28
C GLY A 414 4.86 -14.70 -3.72
N GLY A 415 4.68 -16.02 -3.52
CA GLY A 415 5.73 -16.89 -2.99
C GLY A 415 6.23 -16.47 -1.60
N PRO A 416 7.52 -16.71 -1.28
CA PRO A 416 8.07 -16.39 0.04
C PRO A 416 8.00 -14.89 0.40
N ARG A 417 7.88 -13.98 -0.59
CA ARG A 417 7.75 -12.53 -0.38
C ARG A 417 6.29 -12.03 -0.41
N LEU A 418 5.32 -12.93 -0.30
CA LEU A 418 3.90 -12.56 -0.12
C LEU A 418 3.76 -11.56 1.03
N CYS A 419 2.91 -10.53 0.86
CA CYS A 419 2.69 -9.50 1.89
C CYS A 419 2.27 -10.10 3.23
N LEU A 420 3.01 -9.78 4.29
CA LEU A 420 2.69 -10.22 5.67
C LEU A 420 1.43 -9.55 6.20
N GLY A 421 1.21 -8.30 5.80
CA GLY A 421 0.10 -7.48 6.26
C GLY A 421 -1.15 -7.58 5.39
N LYS A 422 -1.32 -8.61 4.53
CA LYS A 422 -2.47 -8.70 3.62
C LYS A 422 -3.81 -8.63 4.36
N ASP A 423 -3.99 -9.46 5.37
CA ASP A 423 -5.23 -9.51 6.14
C ASP A 423 -5.46 -8.21 6.95
N PHE A 424 -4.39 -7.65 7.50
CA PHE A 424 -4.40 -6.36 8.17
C PHE A 424 -4.82 -5.23 7.19
N ALA A 425 -4.23 -5.19 6.00
CA ALA A 425 -4.55 -4.17 5.00
C ALA A 425 -6.02 -4.25 4.56
N TYR A 426 -6.54 -5.44 4.29
CA TYR A 426 -7.95 -5.60 3.96
C TYR A 426 -8.87 -5.21 5.12
N TYR A 427 -8.53 -5.59 6.35
CA TYR A 427 -9.31 -5.19 7.52
C TYR A 427 -9.37 -3.68 7.67
N GLN A 428 -8.20 -3.01 7.60
CA GLN A 428 -8.09 -1.55 7.67
C GLN A 428 -8.87 -0.86 6.54
N MET A 429 -8.68 -1.30 5.30
CA MET A 429 -9.35 -0.71 4.15
C MET A 429 -10.87 -0.92 4.21
N LYS A 430 -11.34 -2.12 4.54
CA LYS A 430 -12.77 -2.40 4.69
C LYS A 430 -13.40 -1.58 5.79
N TYR A 431 -12.73 -1.44 6.95
CA TYR A 431 -13.24 -0.68 8.09
C TYR A 431 -13.40 0.81 7.74
N ALA A 432 -12.36 1.41 7.16
CA ALA A 432 -12.40 2.81 6.73
C ALA A 432 -13.43 3.04 5.60
N ALA A 433 -13.42 2.19 4.56
CA ALA A 433 -14.34 2.30 3.43
C ALA A 433 -15.80 2.14 3.87
N ALA A 434 -16.12 1.10 4.67
CA ALA A 434 -17.47 0.89 5.18
C ALA A 434 -17.95 2.09 6.03
N SER A 435 -17.07 2.63 6.90
CA SER A 435 -17.41 3.76 7.76
C SER A 435 -17.70 5.05 6.97
N ILE A 436 -16.98 5.26 5.86
CA ILE A 436 -17.20 6.42 4.98
C ILE A 436 -18.43 6.20 4.11
N VAL A 437 -18.53 5.05 3.39
CA VAL A 437 -19.64 4.77 2.47
C VAL A 437 -20.99 4.73 3.19
N TYR A 438 -21.04 4.21 4.40
CA TYR A 438 -22.29 4.17 5.18
C TYR A 438 -22.82 5.58 5.50
N ARG A 439 -21.92 6.58 5.68
CA ARG A 439 -22.31 7.94 6.13
C ARG A 439 -22.35 8.97 5.01
N TYR A 440 -21.48 8.82 4.04
CA TYR A 440 -21.24 9.86 3.05
C TYR A 440 -21.26 9.29 1.63
N HIS A 441 -21.78 10.11 0.73
CA HIS A 441 -21.51 10.01 -0.69
C HIS A 441 -20.30 10.87 -1.01
N VAL A 442 -19.27 10.26 -1.63
CA VAL A 442 -18.01 10.92 -1.96
C VAL A 442 -18.07 11.36 -3.42
N LYS A 443 -17.95 12.67 -3.68
CA LYS A 443 -17.94 13.21 -5.04
C LYS A 443 -16.66 13.97 -5.32
N VAL A 444 -15.95 13.58 -6.35
CA VAL A 444 -14.73 14.27 -6.79
C VAL A 444 -15.08 15.69 -7.24
N VAL A 445 -14.24 16.67 -6.87
CA VAL A 445 -14.43 18.06 -7.28
C VAL A 445 -14.38 18.16 -8.79
N GLU A 446 -15.29 18.91 -9.37
CA GLU A 446 -15.37 19.07 -10.83
C GLU A 446 -14.05 19.55 -11.42
N ASN A 447 -13.63 18.93 -12.54
CA ASN A 447 -12.36 19.18 -13.23
C ASN A 447 -11.09 18.91 -12.39
N HIS A 448 -11.20 18.19 -11.24
CA HIS A 448 -10.00 17.78 -10.51
C HIS A 448 -9.19 16.76 -11.32
N PRO A 449 -7.89 17.02 -11.59
CA PRO A 449 -7.07 16.10 -12.37
C PRO A 449 -6.68 14.87 -11.56
N VAL A 450 -6.96 13.68 -12.09
CA VAL A 450 -6.61 12.39 -11.46
C VAL A 450 -5.56 11.70 -12.32
N GLU A 451 -4.31 11.77 -11.88
CA GLU A 451 -3.14 11.21 -12.55
C GLU A 451 -2.25 10.47 -11.55
N PRO A 452 -1.65 9.32 -11.95
CA PRO A 452 -0.69 8.65 -11.09
C PRO A 452 0.62 9.44 -10.99
N LYS A 453 1.16 9.54 -9.78
CA LYS A 453 2.50 10.08 -9.51
C LYS A 453 3.54 8.97 -9.65
N LEU A 454 4.67 9.26 -10.25
CA LEU A 454 5.81 8.33 -10.32
C LEU A 454 6.55 8.34 -8.97
N ALA A 455 6.25 7.37 -8.12
CA ALA A 455 6.86 7.14 -6.81
C ALA A 455 6.92 5.63 -6.51
N LEU A 456 7.45 5.21 -5.35
CA LEU A 456 7.49 3.79 -4.96
C LEU A 456 6.09 3.19 -4.84
N THR A 457 5.11 3.99 -4.45
CA THR A 457 3.69 3.67 -4.45
C THR A 457 2.94 4.62 -5.39
N MET A 458 1.82 4.17 -5.93
CA MET A 458 1.09 4.88 -6.99
C MET A 458 0.14 5.95 -6.43
N TYR A 459 0.70 6.99 -5.81
CA TYR A 459 -0.05 8.16 -5.37
C TYR A 459 -0.80 8.84 -6.53
N MET A 460 -1.87 9.55 -6.20
CA MET A 460 -2.43 10.55 -7.09
C MET A 460 -1.60 11.83 -7.02
N LYS A 461 -1.16 12.33 -8.17
CA LYS A 461 -0.22 13.46 -8.30
C LYS A 461 -0.75 14.77 -7.68
N HIS A 462 -2.05 14.96 -7.72
CA HIS A 462 -2.74 16.17 -7.27
C HIS A 462 -3.60 15.94 -6.01
N GLY A 463 -3.40 14.79 -5.33
CA GLY A 463 -4.30 14.34 -4.28
C GLY A 463 -5.65 13.87 -4.84
N LEU A 464 -6.64 13.71 -3.97
CA LEU A 464 -8.02 13.40 -4.36
C LEU A 464 -8.96 14.41 -3.67
N LYS A 465 -9.21 15.52 -4.33
CA LYS A 465 -10.12 16.55 -3.80
C LYS A 465 -11.56 16.13 -3.98
N VAL A 466 -12.29 16.06 -2.87
CA VAL A 466 -13.69 15.60 -2.84
C VAL A 466 -14.57 16.52 -2.02
N ASN A 467 -15.85 16.58 -2.41
CA ASN A 467 -16.95 17.04 -1.56
C ASN A 467 -17.65 15.84 -0.96
N LEU A 468 -18.02 15.93 0.29
CA LEU A 468 -18.76 14.89 1.00
C LEU A 468 -20.21 15.35 1.20
N TYR A 469 -21.13 14.46 0.89
CA TYR A 469 -22.57 14.66 1.11
C TYR A 469 -23.06 13.59 2.07
N GLN A 470 -23.74 14.00 3.12
CA GLN A 470 -24.36 13.08 4.07
C GLN A 470 -25.42 12.25 3.32
N ARG A 471 -25.47 10.95 3.58
CA ARG A 471 -26.49 10.09 2.98
C ARG A 471 -27.86 10.36 3.57
N ASP A 472 -28.86 10.16 2.73
CA ASP A 472 -30.26 10.22 3.15
C ASP A 472 -30.58 9.07 4.11
N ALA A 473 -31.09 9.42 5.30
CA ALA A 473 -31.52 8.45 6.29
C ALA A 473 -32.60 7.51 5.77
N ALA A 474 -33.51 7.99 4.90
CA ALA A 474 -34.56 7.17 4.29
C ALA A 474 -33.98 6.10 3.36
N GLN A 475 -32.91 6.40 2.60
CA GLN A 475 -32.21 5.42 1.77
C GLN A 475 -31.62 4.29 2.61
N ILE A 476 -30.94 4.65 3.70
CA ILE A 476 -30.31 3.67 4.59
C ILE A 476 -31.38 2.83 5.29
N GLN A 477 -32.44 3.45 5.79
CA GLN A 477 -33.56 2.74 6.42
C GLN A 477 -34.18 1.70 5.48
N LYS A 478 -34.40 2.06 4.22
CA LYS A 478 -34.89 1.12 3.19
C LYS A 478 -33.98 -0.09 3.03
N HIS A 479 -32.63 0.12 2.93
CA HIS A 479 -31.69 -1.00 2.81
C HIS A 479 -31.64 -1.87 4.07
N LEU A 480 -31.78 -1.29 5.27
CA LEU A 480 -31.86 -2.06 6.51
C LEU A 480 -33.09 -2.95 6.55
N GLU A 481 -34.26 -2.46 6.09
CA GLU A 481 -35.50 -3.22 6.01
C GLU A 481 -35.42 -4.35 4.95
N ASP A 482 -34.83 -4.08 3.79
CA ASP A 482 -34.62 -5.09 2.74
C ASP A 482 -33.60 -6.16 3.17
N GLY A 483 -32.62 -5.82 4.01
CA GLY A 483 -31.66 -6.77 4.58
C GLY A 483 -32.25 -7.73 5.62
N LEU A 484 -33.47 -7.45 6.14
CA LEU A 484 -34.20 -8.29 7.06
C LEU A 484 -35.10 -9.32 6.38
N LYS A 485 -35.42 -9.13 5.09
CA LYS A 485 -36.18 -10.05 4.24
C LYS A 485 -35.28 -11.15 3.66
#